data_c7d52d3df3ca4679fe687da6ea18eb49
#
_entry.id   c7d52d3df3ca4679fe687da6ea18eb49
#
_cell.length_a   1.000
_cell.length_b   1.000
_cell.length_c   1.000
_cell.angle_alpha   90.00
_cell.angle_beta   90.00
_cell.angle_gamma   90.00
#
_symmetry.space_group_name_H-M   'P 1'
#
loop_
_entity.id
_entity.type
_entity.pdbx_description
1 polymer ?
#
loop_
_entity_poly.entity_id
_entity_poly.type
_entity_poly.pdbx_seq_one_letter_code
_entity_poly.pdbx_strand_id
1 'polypeptide(L)'
;MSGQPLPLSETHLVGADTEEWKVRAQECPALALHHIAHVGLADAAAPYEMVRLDLSGTYLLSCSGGRGQILLDGRWQTCREGWACLAPPHALLAFRAVKGVRWEFTWVRYQQPPEQKPIISASSPALARFDPLPLRAAVRGLYAEMQSQTAPMAVPQWTELIHTYVARFARPWQTDDRLGHLWEHVVTRLGEPWSLDRLARHCHLSTEHLRRLCRRELGRSPMHHVIFLRMRHAAKLLAATDDKIETIAGEVGYANPFVFSTTFKKWVGWRPSEYRARHG
;
A
#
# COMPACT_ATOMS: atom_id res chain seq x y z
N MET A 1 -5.02 26.30 16.32
CA MET A 1 -5.72 25.10 16.79
C MET A 1 -5.32 23.95 15.87
N SER A 2 -4.31 23.22 16.26
CA SER A 2 -3.80 22.04 15.52
C SER A 2 -4.74 20.87 15.80
N GLY A 3 -5.63 20.58 14.84
CA GLY A 3 -6.48 19.40 14.89
C GLY A 3 -5.61 18.14 14.94
N GLN A 4 -5.70 17.39 16.03
CA GLN A 4 -5.12 16.04 16.08
C GLN A 4 -5.77 15.20 14.98
N PRO A 5 -5.00 14.48 14.16
CA PRO A 5 -5.57 13.57 13.19
C PRO A 5 -6.39 12.52 13.95
N LEU A 6 -7.64 12.33 13.50
CA LEU A 6 -8.50 11.25 13.99
C LEU A 6 -7.81 9.89 13.74
N PRO A 7 -7.99 8.93 14.65
CA PRO A 7 -7.41 7.60 14.49
C PRO A 7 -7.96 6.91 13.23
N LEU A 8 -7.09 6.21 12.50
CA LEU A 8 -7.47 5.43 11.32
C LEU A 8 -8.22 4.16 11.75
N SER A 9 -9.41 3.92 11.22
CA SER A 9 -10.14 2.66 11.34
C SER A 9 -10.31 2.03 9.96
N GLU A 10 -10.51 0.71 9.89
CA GLU A 10 -10.99 0.09 8.65
C GLU A 10 -12.21 0.90 8.18
N THR A 11 -12.04 1.59 7.09
CA THR A 11 -13.04 2.56 6.61
C THR A 11 -13.21 2.41 5.11
N HIS A 12 -14.45 2.46 4.67
CA HIS A 12 -14.81 2.66 3.27
C HIS A 12 -15.98 3.62 3.23
N LEU A 13 -15.67 4.91 3.24
CA LEU A 13 -16.64 5.97 3.17
C LEU A 13 -16.74 6.50 1.75
N VAL A 14 -17.92 6.38 1.15
CA VAL A 14 -18.23 6.89 -0.18
C VAL A 14 -19.30 7.94 -0.04
N GLY A 15 -18.97 9.19 -0.35
CA GLY A 15 -19.93 10.31 -0.33
C GLY A 15 -20.92 10.24 -1.50
N ALA A 16 -22.07 10.89 -1.33
CA ALA A 16 -23.14 10.90 -2.33
C ALA A 16 -22.72 11.48 -3.70
N ASP A 17 -21.74 12.38 -3.70
CA ASP A 17 -21.23 13.02 -4.92
C ASP A 17 -20.07 12.23 -5.58
N THR A 18 -19.82 10.98 -5.14
CA THR A 18 -18.82 10.10 -5.71
C THR A 18 -19.45 9.08 -6.64
N GLU A 19 -18.89 8.93 -7.81
CA GLU A 19 -19.25 7.88 -8.76
C GLU A 19 -18.16 6.84 -8.85
N GLU A 20 -18.55 5.56 -8.75
CA GLU A 20 -17.64 4.42 -8.90
C GLU A 20 -18.15 3.42 -9.93
N TRP A 21 -17.25 2.97 -10.80
CA TRP A 21 -17.49 1.86 -11.75
C TRP A 21 -16.52 0.74 -11.41
N LYS A 22 -17.07 -0.44 -11.16
CA LYS A 22 -16.30 -1.59 -10.68
C LYS A 22 -16.64 -2.86 -11.45
N VAL A 23 -15.61 -3.64 -11.76
CA VAL A 23 -15.72 -5.02 -12.26
C VAL A 23 -15.00 -5.96 -11.30
N ARG A 24 -15.69 -7.00 -10.83
CA ARG A 24 -15.16 -8.00 -9.90
C ARG A 24 -14.82 -9.30 -10.63
N ALA A 25 -13.90 -10.08 -10.07
CA ALA A 25 -13.54 -11.39 -10.62
C ALA A 25 -14.72 -12.37 -10.64
N GLN A 26 -15.70 -12.24 -9.74
CA GLN A 26 -16.91 -13.04 -9.73
C GLN A 26 -17.80 -12.78 -10.97
N GLU A 27 -17.77 -11.54 -11.47
CA GLU A 27 -18.51 -11.10 -12.66
C GLU A 27 -17.70 -11.31 -13.96
N CYS A 28 -16.37 -11.28 -13.85
CA CYS A 28 -15.41 -11.37 -14.96
C CYS A 28 -14.28 -12.36 -14.59
N PRO A 29 -14.46 -13.68 -14.83
CA PRO A 29 -13.48 -14.71 -14.48
C PRO A 29 -12.09 -14.52 -15.09
N ALA A 30 -11.97 -13.80 -16.22
CA ALA A 30 -10.70 -13.48 -16.85
C ALA A 30 -9.78 -12.64 -15.93
N LEU A 31 -10.32 -11.84 -15.01
CA LEU A 31 -9.53 -11.14 -14.00
C LEU A 31 -8.80 -12.11 -13.06
N ALA A 32 -9.46 -13.23 -12.71
CA ALA A 32 -8.89 -14.22 -11.80
C ALA A 32 -7.66 -14.93 -12.39
N LEU A 33 -7.52 -15.01 -13.71
CA LEU A 33 -6.33 -15.56 -14.36
C LEU A 33 -5.06 -14.77 -14.05
N HIS A 34 -5.21 -13.48 -13.73
CA HIS A 34 -4.13 -12.60 -13.31
C HIS A 34 -4.14 -12.34 -11.80
N HIS A 35 -4.93 -13.09 -11.02
CA HIS A 35 -5.14 -12.86 -9.60
C HIS A 35 -5.66 -11.45 -9.27
N ILE A 36 -6.39 -10.83 -10.19
CA ILE A 36 -7.06 -9.55 -9.98
C ILE A 36 -8.42 -9.82 -9.35
N ALA A 37 -8.62 -9.34 -8.11
CA ALA A 37 -9.91 -9.47 -7.41
C ALA A 37 -10.96 -8.51 -7.96
N HIS A 38 -10.55 -7.29 -8.24
CA HIS A 38 -11.40 -6.28 -8.89
C HIS A 38 -10.58 -5.12 -9.44
N VAL A 39 -11.17 -4.45 -10.41
CA VAL A 39 -10.70 -3.20 -11.00
C VAL A 39 -11.81 -2.16 -10.98
N GLY A 40 -11.48 -0.89 -11.08
CA GLY A 40 -12.50 0.13 -11.22
C GLY A 40 -11.97 1.52 -11.47
N LEU A 41 -12.92 2.42 -11.67
CA LEU A 41 -12.75 3.85 -11.88
C LEU A 41 -13.54 4.59 -10.82
N ALA A 42 -13.02 5.70 -10.33
CA ALA A 42 -13.76 6.61 -9.47
C ALA A 42 -13.63 8.05 -9.95
N ASP A 43 -14.69 8.80 -9.81
CA ASP A 43 -14.72 10.25 -9.77
C ASP A 43 -15.18 10.65 -8.37
N ALA A 44 -14.22 10.85 -7.48
CA ALA A 44 -14.46 10.97 -6.05
C ALA A 44 -14.51 12.42 -5.59
N ALA A 45 -15.49 12.70 -4.74
CA ALA A 45 -15.60 13.93 -3.97
C ALA A 45 -15.56 13.63 -2.47
N ALA A 46 -15.16 14.61 -1.66
CA ALA A 46 -15.24 14.46 -0.21
C ALA A 46 -16.72 14.48 0.26
N PRO A 47 -17.13 13.62 1.22
CA PRO A 47 -16.27 12.69 1.93
C PRO A 47 -16.07 11.38 1.13
N TYR A 48 -14.83 11.10 0.77
CA TYR A 48 -14.41 9.80 0.24
C TYR A 48 -13.14 9.41 0.97
N GLU A 49 -13.17 8.28 1.65
CA GLU A 49 -12.02 7.80 2.41
C GLU A 49 -12.00 6.27 2.43
N MET A 50 -10.83 5.72 2.17
CA MET A 50 -10.57 4.29 2.32
C MET A 50 -9.37 4.07 3.21
N VAL A 51 -9.52 3.19 4.19
CA VAL A 51 -8.45 2.70 5.05
C VAL A 51 -8.50 1.19 5.09
N ARG A 52 -7.37 0.55 4.85
CA ARG A 52 -7.13 -0.88 4.98
C ARG A 52 -5.87 -1.08 5.82
N LEU A 53 -6.04 -1.72 6.96
CA LEU A 53 -4.94 -1.92 7.92
C LEU A 53 -4.07 -3.12 7.53
N ASP A 54 -4.66 -4.14 6.95
CA ASP A 54 -3.98 -5.33 6.42
C ASP A 54 -4.51 -5.67 5.02
N LEU A 55 -3.80 -5.24 4.01
CA LEU A 55 -4.20 -5.42 2.63
C LEU A 55 -3.91 -6.85 2.17
N SER A 56 -4.92 -7.64 1.81
CA SER A 56 -4.77 -9.06 1.44
C SER A 56 -4.10 -9.31 0.07
N GLY A 57 -3.61 -8.26 -0.61
CA GLY A 57 -2.93 -8.36 -1.92
C GLY A 57 -2.41 -7.02 -2.37
N THR A 58 -1.79 -6.98 -3.53
CA THR A 58 -1.28 -5.74 -4.13
C THR A 58 -2.43 -4.82 -4.55
N TYR A 59 -2.29 -3.52 -4.30
CA TYR A 59 -3.26 -2.50 -4.70
C TYR A 59 -2.56 -1.38 -5.47
N LEU A 60 -2.99 -1.14 -6.69
CA LEU A 60 -2.59 0.05 -7.46
C LEU A 60 -3.73 1.06 -7.46
N LEU A 61 -3.39 2.33 -7.24
CA LEU A 61 -4.26 3.49 -7.46
C LEU A 61 -3.54 4.47 -8.35
N SER A 62 -4.08 4.81 -9.50
CA SER A 62 -3.49 5.79 -10.43
C SER A 62 -4.41 6.98 -10.63
N CYS A 63 -3.89 8.19 -10.39
CA CYS A 63 -4.64 9.44 -10.53
C CYS A 63 -4.63 9.92 -11.98
N SER A 64 -5.82 10.08 -12.55
CA SER A 64 -6.05 10.52 -13.94
C SER A 64 -6.64 11.92 -14.04
N GLY A 65 -7.04 12.54 -12.92
CA GLY A 65 -7.55 13.90 -12.87
C GLY A 65 -7.67 14.42 -11.44
N GLY A 66 -7.48 15.72 -11.26
CA GLY A 66 -7.56 16.33 -9.94
C GLY A 66 -6.48 15.86 -8.96
N ARG A 67 -6.86 15.68 -7.69
CA ARG A 67 -5.93 15.22 -6.64
C ARG A 67 -6.64 14.67 -5.42
N GLY A 68 -6.00 13.68 -4.78
CA GLY A 68 -6.35 13.16 -3.47
C GLY A 68 -5.13 13.10 -2.55
N GLN A 69 -5.29 12.48 -1.41
CA GLN A 69 -4.21 12.25 -0.45
C GLN A 69 -4.06 10.77 -0.17
N ILE A 70 -2.81 10.32 -0.05
CA ILE A 70 -2.44 8.95 0.32
C ILE A 70 -1.54 9.02 1.55
N LEU A 71 -1.76 8.16 2.52
CA LEU A 71 -0.94 8.07 3.72
C LEU A 71 0.31 7.24 3.42
N LEU A 72 1.46 7.87 3.45
CA LEU A 72 2.76 7.24 3.26
C LEU A 72 3.68 7.62 4.42
N ASP A 73 4.27 6.63 5.08
CA ASP A 73 5.22 6.84 6.17
C ASP A 73 4.67 7.75 7.30
N GLY A 74 3.37 7.58 7.62
CA GLY A 74 2.70 8.37 8.65
C GLY A 74 2.43 9.82 8.26
N ARG A 75 2.48 10.16 6.96
CA ARG A 75 2.18 11.50 6.43
C ARG A 75 1.25 11.42 5.24
N TRP A 76 0.24 12.29 5.20
CA TRP A 76 -0.60 12.45 4.03
C TRP A 76 0.19 13.16 2.92
N GLN A 77 0.34 12.47 1.80
CA GLN A 77 1.00 12.98 0.60
C GLN A 77 -0.02 13.16 -0.52
N THR A 78 0.16 14.19 -1.32
CA THR A 78 -0.73 14.47 -2.45
C THR A 78 -0.45 13.51 -3.60
N CYS A 79 -1.47 12.75 -4.00
CA CYS A 79 -1.52 12.02 -5.26
C CYS A 79 -2.30 12.85 -6.27
N ARG A 80 -1.61 13.33 -7.29
CA ARG A 80 -2.15 14.18 -8.35
C ARG A 80 -2.09 13.47 -9.70
N GLU A 81 -2.73 14.05 -10.69
CA GLU A 81 -2.66 13.55 -12.07
C GLU A 81 -1.22 13.21 -12.50
N GLY A 82 -1.07 12.09 -13.17
CA GLY A 82 0.23 11.56 -13.59
C GLY A 82 1.04 10.88 -12.48
N TRP A 83 0.40 10.53 -11.35
CA TRP A 83 1.00 9.78 -10.26
C TRP A 83 0.18 8.54 -9.91
N ALA A 84 0.86 7.49 -9.47
CA ALA A 84 0.21 6.30 -8.95
C ALA A 84 0.85 5.85 -7.65
N CYS A 85 0.01 5.28 -6.78
CA CYS A 85 0.42 4.57 -5.58
C CYS A 85 0.30 3.07 -5.82
N LEU A 86 1.36 2.33 -5.49
CA LEU A 86 1.37 0.88 -5.50
C LEU A 86 1.63 0.38 -4.08
N ALA A 87 0.65 -0.29 -3.49
CA ALA A 87 0.72 -0.83 -2.14
C ALA A 87 0.91 -2.35 -2.19
N PRO A 88 1.91 -2.90 -1.47
CA PRO A 88 2.14 -4.34 -1.37
C PRO A 88 1.11 -5.01 -0.47
N PRO A 89 1.02 -6.36 -0.50
CA PRO A 89 0.25 -7.11 0.49
C PRO A 89 0.69 -6.78 1.92
N HIS A 90 -0.24 -6.91 2.86
CA HIS A 90 -0.02 -6.69 4.29
C HIS A 90 0.50 -5.30 4.67
N ALA A 91 0.28 -4.30 3.79
CA ALA A 91 0.59 -2.91 4.09
C ALA A 91 -0.67 -2.16 4.53
N LEU A 92 -0.46 -1.18 5.41
CA LEU A 92 -1.46 -0.14 5.64
C LEU A 92 -1.62 0.68 4.36
N LEU A 93 -2.83 0.74 3.85
CA LEU A 93 -3.21 1.62 2.75
C LEU A 93 -4.34 2.54 3.22
N ALA A 94 -4.09 3.85 3.19
CA ALA A 94 -5.13 4.84 3.43
C ALA A 94 -5.06 5.94 2.39
N PHE A 95 -6.22 6.31 1.86
CA PHE A 95 -6.35 7.40 0.91
C PHE A 95 -7.72 8.09 1.02
N ARG A 96 -7.76 9.37 0.65
CA ARG A 96 -8.97 10.18 0.75
C ARG A 96 -9.04 11.28 -0.29
N ALA A 97 -10.25 11.69 -0.65
CA ALA A 97 -10.49 12.90 -1.42
C ALA A 97 -10.27 14.15 -0.55
N VAL A 98 -9.91 15.25 -1.21
CA VAL A 98 -9.72 16.56 -0.58
C VAL A 98 -10.99 17.40 -0.79
N LYS A 99 -11.48 18.05 0.27
CA LYS A 99 -12.68 18.88 0.20
C LYS A 99 -12.55 19.97 -0.88
N GLY A 100 -13.58 20.12 -1.70
CA GLY A 100 -13.64 21.11 -2.78
C GLY A 100 -12.83 20.76 -4.03
N VAL A 101 -12.30 19.54 -4.13
CA VAL A 101 -11.52 19.07 -5.29
C VAL A 101 -12.04 17.71 -5.73
N ARG A 102 -12.29 17.55 -7.03
CA ARG A 102 -12.58 16.23 -7.61
C ARG A 102 -11.30 15.43 -7.72
N TRP A 103 -11.41 14.10 -7.61
CA TRP A 103 -10.30 13.18 -7.72
C TRP A 103 -10.68 11.99 -8.59
N GLU A 104 -10.21 12.01 -9.82
CA GLU A 104 -10.40 10.90 -10.74
C GLU A 104 -9.23 9.93 -10.63
N PHE A 105 -9.54 8.67 -10.37
CA PHE A 105 -8.52 7.64 -10.31
C PHE A 105 -9.02 6.29 -10.81
N THR A 106 -8.07 5.45 -11.18
CA THR A 106 -8.27 4.05 -11.54
C THR A 106 -7.60 3.19 -10.50
N TRP A 107 -8.23 2.10 -10.09
CA TRP A 107 -7.60 1.14 -9.18
C TRP A 107 -7.60 -0.28 -9.75
N VAL A 108 -6.61 -1.07 -9.34
CA VAL A 108 -6.51 -2.51 -9.59
C VAL A 108 -6.12 -3.19 -8.29
N ARG A 109 -6.95 -4.10 -7.80
CA ARG A 109 -6.68 -4.89 -6.61
C ARG A 109 -6.39 -6.34 -6.98
N TYR A 110 -5.23 -6.79 -6.53
CA TYR A 110 -4.84 -8.20 -6.63
C TYR A 110 -5.18 -8.93 -5.34
N GLN A 111 -5.47 -10.21 -5.48
CA GLN A 111 -5.58 -11.15 -4.37
C GLN A 111 -4.82 -12.41 -4.77
N GLN A 112 -3.61 -12.51 -4.29
CA GLN A 112 -2.69 -13.57 -4.66
C GLN A 112 -2.65 -14.64 -3.57
N PRO A 113 -2.58 -15.95 -3.93
CA PRO A 113 -2.33 -17.02 -2.98
C PRO A 113 -1.00 -16.77 -2.22
N PRO A 114 -0.89 -17.24 -0.95
CA PRO A 114 0.33 -17.04 -0.15
C PRO A 114 1.61 -17.58 -0.79
N GLU A 115 1.49 -18.62 -1.61
CA GLU A 115 2.61 -19.29 -2.30
C GLU A 115 3.11 -18.50 -3.51
N GLN A 116 2.35 -17.52 -3.97
CA GLN A 116 2.69 -16.77 -5.16
C GLN A 116 3.40 -15.46 -4.82
N LYS A 117 4.51 -15.20 -5.51
CA LYS A 117 5.22 -13.93 -5.36
C LYS A 117 4.28 -12.77 -5.71
N PRO A 118 4.16 -11.76 -4.84
CA PRO A 118 3.39 -10.57 -5.15
C PRO A 118 3.99 -9.81 -6.34
N ILE A 119 3.15 -9.07 -7.08
CA ILE A 119 3.59 -8.25 -8.22
C ILE A 119 4.65 -7.23 -7.78
N ILE A 120 4.55 -6.77 -6.57
CA ILE A 120 5.52 -5.88 -5.94
C ILE A 120 6.14 -6.57 -4.73
N SER A 121 7.46 -6.63 -4.71
CA SER A 121 8.23 -7.14 -3.56
C SER A 121 8.56 -6.04 -2.54
N ALA A 122 8.18 -4.78 -2.78
CA ALA A 122 8.28 -3.72 -1.78
C ALA A 122 7.47 -4.07 -0.54
N SER A 123 7.95 -3.68 0.63
CA SER A 123 7.29 -3.94 1.90
C SER A 123 6.42 -2.77 2.37
N SER A 124 6.25 -1.75 1.53
CA SER A 124 5.46 -0.55 1.83
C SER A 124 4.94 0.13 0.58
N PRO A 125 3.84 0.90 0.70
CA PRO A 125 3.31 1.65 -0.43
C PRO A 125 4.36 2.62 -1.03
N ALA A 126 4.40 2.68 -2.37
CA ALA A 126 5.25 3.57 -3.13
C ALA A 126 4.40 4.52 -3.99
N LEU A 127 4.75 5.80 -4.01
CA LEU A 127 4.11 6.83 -4.84
C LEU A 127 5.11 7.30 -5.90
N ALA A 128 4.78 7.16 -7.19
CA ALA A 128 5.67 7.52 -8.28
C ALA A 128 4.91 8.06 -9.52
N ARG A 129 5.68 8.60 -10.46
CA ARG A 129 5.16 9.02 -11.77
C ARG A 129 4.61 7.83 -12.54
N PHE A 130 3.42 8.02 -13.10
CA PHE A 130 2.72 7.02 -13.89
C PHE A 130 1.84 7.70 -14.94
N ASP A 131 1.89 7.23 -16.18
CA ASP A 131 0.91 7.67 -17.18
C ASP A 131 -0.42 6.93 -16.93
N PRO A 132 -1.48 7.59 -16.46
CA PRO A 132 -2.72 6.94 -16.08
C PRO A 132 -3.60 6.57 -17.28
N LEU A 133 -3.40 7.22 -18.44
CA LEU A 133 -4.32 7.12 -19.56
C LEU A 133 -4.47 5.72 -20.13
N PRO A 134 -3.38 4.94 -20.39
CA PRO A 134 -3.51 3.59 -20.93
C PRO A 134 -4.24 2.65 -19.98
N LEU A 135 -3.94 2.71 -18.67
CA LEU A 135 -4.62 1.87 -17.66
C LEU A 135 -6.11 2.26 -17.54
N ARG A 136 -6.40 3.57 -17.49
CA ARG A 136 -7.78 4.07 -17.44
C ARG A 136 -8.58 3.61 -18.65
N ALA A 137 -8.01 3.70 -19.86
CA ALA A 137 -8.65 3.25 -21.08
C ALA A 137 -8.93 1.73 -21.07
N ALA A 138 -7.98 0.93 -20.59
CA ALA A 138 -8.16 -0.52 -20.49
C ALA A 138 -9.26 -0.90 -19.48
N VAL A 139 -9.30 -0.27 -18.30
CA VAL A 139 -10.35 -0.55 -17.31
C VAL A 139 -11.72 -0.07 -17.81
N ARG A 140 -11.78 1.09 -18.48
CA ARG A 140 -13.02 1.59 -19.08
C ARG A 140 -13.52 0.70 -20.21
N GLY A 141 -12.59 0.20 -21.05
CA GLY A 141 -12.91 -0.75 -22.11
C GLY A 141 -13.46 -2.05 -21.55
N LEU A 142 -12.83 -2.62 -20.53
CA LEU A 142 -13.34 -3.81 -19.85
C LEU A 142 -14.74 -3.57 -19.27
N TYR A 143 -14.96 -2.44 -18.60
CA TYR A 143 -16.27 -2.13 -18.04
C TYR A 143 -17.34 -2.01 -19.12
N ALA A 144 -17.06 -1.33 -20.23
CA ALA A 144 -17.99 -1.19 -21.34
C ALA A 144 -18.31 -2.56 -21.99
N GLU A 145 -17.30 -3.43 -22.15
CA GLU A 145 -17.49 -4.77 -22.68
C GLU A 145 -18.38 -5.63 -21.77
N MET A 146 -18.22 -5.52 -20.45
CA MET A 146 -19.05 -6.22 -19.46
C MET A 146 -20.49 -5.73 -19.41
N GLN A 147 -20.77 -4.51 -19.87
CA GLN A 147 -22.14 -3.97 -19.99
C GLN A 147 -22.79 -4.27 -21.34
N SER A 148 -22.02 -4.80 -22.30
CA SER A 148 -22.51 -5.15 -23.64
C SER A 148 -23.46 -6.34 -23.57
N GLN A 149 -24.51 -6.30 -24.40
CA GLN A 149 -25.43 -7.44 -24.60
C GLN A 149 -24.88 -8.49 -25.58
N THR A 150 -23.80 -8.19 -26.27
CA THR A 150 -23.10 -9.11 -27.17
C THR A 150 -22.06 -9.95 -26.42
N ALA A 151 -21.66 -11.08 -26.96
CA ALA A 151 -20.63 -11.92 -26.34
C ALA A 151 -19.33 -11.12 -26.13
N PRO A 152 -18.79 -11.06 -24.92
CA PRO A 152 -17.65 -10.17 -24.58
C PRO A 152 -16.33 -10.74 -25.09
N MET A 153 -16.08 -10.63 -26.40
CA MET A 153 -14.92 -11.22 -27.08
C MET A 153 -13.58 -10.56 -26.70
N ALA A 154 -13.59 -9.30 -26.29
CA ALA A 154 -12.37 -8.53 -25.98
C ALA A 154 -11.99 -8.56 -24.48
N VAL A 155 -12.75 -9.24 -23.64
CA VAL A 155 -12.47 -9.30 -22.18
C VAL A 155 -11.05 -9.82 -21.87
N PRO A 156 -10.54 -10.92 -22.47
CA PRO A 156 -9.19 -11.39 -22.21
C PRO A 156 -8.11 -10.35 -22.55
N GLN A 157 -8.26 -9.62 -23.65
CA GLN A 157 -7.32 -8.59 -24.08
C GLN A 157 -7.30 -7.40 -23.12
N TRP A 158 -8.46 -6.97 -22.64
CA TRP A 158 -8.53 -5.90 -21.65
C TRP A 158 -7.90 -6.29 -20.32
N THR A 159 -8.15 -7.50 -19.85
CA THR A 159 -7.56 -8.00 -18.58
C THR A 159 -6.04 -8.15 -18.69
N GLU A 160 -5.53 -8.63 -19.82
CA GLU A 160 -4.09 -8.72 -20.10
C GLU A 160 -3.43 -7.34 -20.13
N LEU A 161 -4.03 -6.36 -20.79
CA LEU A 161 -3.53 -4.98 -20.82
C LEU A 161 -3.48 -4.36 -19.43
N ILE A 162 -4.55 -4.52 -18.63
CA ILE A 162 -4.61 -4.04 -17.25
C ILE A 162 -3.44 -4.63 -16.45
N HIS A 163 -3.28 -5.96 -16.50
CA HIS A 163 -2.18 -6.63 -15.80
C HIS A 163 -0.81 -6.14 -16.29
N THR A 164 -0.61 -6.02 -17.59
CA THR A 164 0.63 -5.55 -18.21
C THR A 164 1.03 -4.16 -17.75
N TYR A 165 0.08 -3.20 -17.69
CA TYR A 165 0.37 -1.84 -17.22
C TYR A 165 0.76 -1.81 -15.75
N VAL A 166 0.09 -2.59 -14.91
CA VAL A 166 0.44 -2.69 -13.48
C VAL A 166 1.81 -3.35 -13.30
N ALA A 167 2.05 -4.49 -13.97
CA ALA A 167 3.31 -5.23 -13.89
C ALA A 167 4.49 -4.37 -14.37
N ARG A 168 4.31 -3.61 -15.45
CA ARG A 168 5.32 -2.66 -15.97
C ARG A 168 5.64 -1.56 -14.95
N PHE A 169 4.62 -1.01 -14.29
CA PHE A 169 4.81 -0.02 -13.24
C PHE A 169 5.51 -0.62 -12.03
N ALA A 170 5.21 -1.86 -11.69
CA ALA A 170 5.80 -2.55 -10.55
C ALA A 170 7.28 -2.95 -10.74
N ARG A 171 7.78 -3.06 -11.99
CA ARG A 171 9.16 -3.51 -12.29
C ARG A 171 10.28 -2.83 -11.49
N PRO A 172 10.28 -1.49 -11.30
CA PRO A 172 11.31 -0.83 -10.51
C PRO A 172 11.36 -1.27 -9.04
N TRP A 173 10.26 -1.83 -8.54
CA TRP A 173 10.13 -2.35 -7.16
C TRP A 173 10.12 -3.89 -7.10
N GLN A 174 10.44 -4.57 -8.20
CA GLN A 174 10.83 -5.98 -8.18
C GLN A 174 12.27 -6.00 -7.67
N THR A 175 12.44 -6.46 -6.47
CA THR A 175 13.64 -6.29 -5.65
C THR A 175 14.91 -6.74 -6.37
N ASP A 176 15.97 -5.94 -6.29
CA ASP A 176 17.35 -6.45 -6.35
C ASP A 176 17.44 -7.55 -5.27
N ASP A 177 17.81 -8.79 -5.65
CA ASP A 177 17.82 -9.96 -4.75
C ASP A 177 18.55 -9.67 -3.43
N ARG A 178 19.57 -8.80 -3.45
CA ARG A 178 20.30 -8.36 -2.27
C ARG A 178 19.44 -7.59 -1.26
N LEU A 179 18.51 -6.75 -1.73
CA LEU A 179 17.57 -6.07 -0.83
C LEU A 179 16.50 -7.03 -0.30
N GLY A 180 16.03 -7.97 -1.12
CA GLY A 180 15.11 -9.00 -0.68
C GLY A 180 15.67 -9.77 0.51
N HIS A 181 16.86 -10.35 0.34
CA HIS A 181 17.55 -11.09 1.42
C HIS A 181 17.85 -10.23 2.66
N LEU A 182 18.25 -8.95 2.45
CA LEU A 182 18.45 -8.04 3.58
C LEU A 182 17.18 -7.89 4.41
N TRP A 183 16.04 -7.62 3.77
CA TRP A 183 14.80 -7.35 4.50
C TRP A 183 14.19 -8.62 5.11
N GLU A 184 14.31 -9.77 4.49
CA GLU A 184 13.99 -11.07 5.08
C GLU A 184 14.80 -11.28 6.37
N HIS A 185 16.11 -11.02 6.33
CA HIS A 185 16.98 -11.12 7.51
C HIS A 185 16.58 -10.13 8.61
N VAL A 186 16.24 -8.88 8.26
CA VAL A 186 15.81 -7.85 9.22
C VAL A 186 14.47 -8.23 9.88
N VAL A 187 13.51 -8.76 9.11
CA VAL A 187 12.18 -9.15 9.63
C VAL A 187 12.28 -10.22 10.71
N THR A 188 13.21 -11.15 10.59
CA THR A 188 13.43 -12.21 11.60
C THR A 188 14.17 -11.72 12.84
N ARG A 189 14.68 -10.47 12.85
CA ARG A 189 15.53 -9.90 13.91
C ARG A 189 15.21 -8.44 14.21
N LEU A 190 13.93 -8.11 14.28
CA LEU A 190 13.46 -6.72 14.45
C LEU A 190 13.93 -6.09 15.77
N GLY A 191 14.10 -6.90 16.82
CA GLY A 191 14.59 -6.45 18.13
C GLY A 191 16.05 -5.99 18.15
N GLU A 192 16.86 -6.37 17.14
CA GLU A 192 18.29 -6.04 17.14
C GLU A 192 18.56 -4.55 16.87
N PRO A 193 19.71 -4.01 17.35
CA PRO A 193 20.10 -2.63 17.11
C PRO A 193 20.57 -2.44 15.67
N TRP A 194 19.64 -2.22 14.78
CA TRP A 194 19.93 -1.92 13.37
C TRP A 194 20.49 -0.51 13.19
N SER A 195 21.54 -0.41 12.41
CA SER A 195 22.11 0.86 11.94
C SER A 195 22.30 0.80 10.43
N LEU A 196 22.46 1.98 9.81
CA LEU A 196 22.71 2.06 8.36
C LEU A 196 23.96 1.27 7.94
N ASP A 197 25.03 1.36 8.74
CA ASP A 197 26.30 0.66 8.46
C ASP A 197 26.13 -0.87 8.58
N ARG A 198 25.35 -1.32 9.56
CA ARG A 198 25.04 -2.74 9.73
C ARG A 198 24.24 -3.30 8.56
N LEU A 199 23.20 -2.57 8.12
CA LEU A 199 22.41 -2.93 6.95
C LEU A 199 23.28 -2.98 5.67
N ALA A 200 24.11 -1.97 5.47
CA ALA A 200 25.01 -1.88 4.30
C ALA A 200 26.03 -3.03 4.25
N ARG A 201 26.65 -3.35 5.39
CA ARG A 201 27.56 -4.51 5.49
C ARG A 201 26.87 -5.83 5.17
N HIS A 202 25.62 -6.00 5.63
CA HIS A 202 24.87 -7.24 5.41
C HIS A 202 24.60 -7.53 3.93
N CYS A 203 24.38 -6.50 3.12
CA CYS A 203 24.17 -6.65 1.68
C CYS A 203 25.40 -6.31 0.82
N HIS A 204 26.58 -6.19 1.44
CA HIS A 204 27.86 -5.86 0.76
C HIS A 204 27.79 -4.58 -0.10
N LEU A 205 27.07 -3.56 0.38
CA LEU A 205 26.92 -2.26 -0.28
C LEU A 205 27.55 -1.14 0.56
N SER A 206 27.92 -0.04 -0.09
CA SER A 206 28.20 1.20 0.64
C SER A 206 26.89 1.78 1.21
N THR A 207 26.97 2.54 2.30
CA THR A 207 25.81 3.19 2.91
C THR A 207 25.08 4.11 1.94
N GLU A 208 25.82 4.79 1.07
CA GLU A 208 25.25 5.69 0.06
C GLU A 208 24.51 4.91 -1.04
N HIS A 209 25.12 3.81 -1.49
CA HIS A 209 24.46 2.93 -2.47
C HIS A 209 23.17 2.34 -1.89
N LEU A 210 23.21 1.84 -0.64
CA LEU A 210 22.01 1.32 0.04
C LEU A 210 20.92 2.40 0.19
N ARG A 211 21.28 3.65 0.56
CA ARG A 211 20.30 4.76 0.62
C ARG A 211 19.64 5.02 -0.72
N ARG A 212 20.45 5.09 -1.79
CA ARG A 212 19.94 5.32 -3.16
C ARG A 212 19.05 4.19 -3.62
N LEU A 213 19.46 2.95 -3.38
CA LEU A 213 18.72 1.74 -3.75
C LEU A 213 17.38 1.68 -3.01
N CYS A 214 17.38 1.87 -1.68
CA CYS A 214 16.15 1.88 -0.88
C CYS A 214 15.20 3.02 -1.28
N ARG A 215 15.72 4.21 -1.57
CA ARG A 215 14.88 5.31 -2.05
C ARG A 215 14.25 5.01 -3.41
N ARG A 216 15.00 4.38 -4.31
CA ARG A 216 14.52 3.98 -5.63
C ARG A 216 13.46 2.88 -5.54
N GLU A 217 13.71 1.83 -4.75
CA GLU A 217 12.89 0.62 -4.72
C GLU A 217 11.79 0.65 -3.67
N LEU A 218 12.00 1.33 -2.55
CA LEU A 218 11.08 1.37 -1.41
C LEU A 218 10.46 2.76 -1.18
N GLY A 219 10.90 3.78 -1.91
CA GLY A 219 10.47 5.17 -1.72
C GLY A 219 10.93 5.80 -0.41
N ARG A 220 11.74 5.11 0.40
CA ARG A 220 12.14 5.54 1.75
C ARG A 220 13.60 5.20 2.06
N SER A 221 14.15 5.82 3.13
CA SER A 221 15.49 5.49 3.59
C SER A 221 15.54 4.11 4.28
N PRO A 222 16.72 3.44 4.33
CA PRO A 222 16.86 2.14 4.99
C PRO A 222 16.37 2.12 6.43
N MET A 223 16.72 3.12 7.23
CA MET A 223 16.29 3.20 8.64
C MET A 223 14.79 3.45 8.80
N HIS A 224 14.18 4.25 7.91
CA HIS A 224 12.71 4.40 7.87
C HIS A 224 12.04 3.07 7.55
N HIS A 225 12.66 2.23 6.70
CA HIS A 225 12.13 0.92 6.39
C HIS A 225 12.19 -0.03 7.59
N VAL A 226 13.27 -0.01 8.37
CA VAL A 226 13.35 -0.75 9.64
C VAL A 226 12.23 -0.33 10.60
N ILE A 227 12.01 0.99 10.76
CA ILE A 227 10.91 1.49 11.62
C ILE A 227 9.56 0.97 11.11
N PHE A 228 9.31 1.03 9.81
CA PHE A 228 8.09 0.52 9.20
C PHE A 228 7.87 -0.97 9.53
N LEU A 229 8.90 -1.81 9.33
CA LEU A 229 8.82 -3.26 9.63
C LEU A 229 8.53 -3.52 11.11
N ARG A 230 9.17 -2.76 12.02
CA ARG A 230 8.92 -2.82 13.47
C ARG A 230 7.47 -2.48 13.82
N MET A 231 6.94 -1.38 13.26
CA MET A 231 5.56 -0.94 13.53
C MET A 231 4.53 -1.92 12.97
N ARG A 232 4.80 -2.50 11.80
CA ARG A 232 3.96 -3.53 11.20
C ARG A 232 3.93 -4.81 12.07
N HIS A 233 5.07 -5.23 12.58
CA HIS A 233 5.16 -6.39 13.46
C HIS A 233 4.48 -6.14 14.80
N ALA A 234 4.72 -4.97 15.40
CA ALA A 234 4.05 -4.55 16.63
C ALA A 234 2.52 -4.51 16.49
N ALA A 235 2.00 -4.05 15.35
CA ALA A 235 0.56 -4.05 15.08
C ALA A 235 -0.01 -5.49 15.05
N LYS A 236 0.71 -6.44 14.46
CA LYS A 236 0.32 -7.87 14.49
C LYS A 236 0.30 -8.44 15.90
N LEU A 237 1.32 -8.16 16.69
CA LEU A 237 1.39 -8.63 18.09
C LEU A 237 0.26 -8.03 18.93
N LEU A 238 0.01 -6.72 18.78
CA LEU A 238 -1.08 -6.04 19.50
C LEU A 238 -2.46 -6.59 19.17
N ALA A 239 -2.68 -7.07 17.95
CA ALA A 239 -3.94 -7.66 17.52
C ALA A 239 -4.07 -9.15 17.86
N ALA A 240 -2.96 -9.87 18.04
CA ALA A 240 -2.94 -11.31 18.16
C ALA A 240 -2.60 -11.81 19.58
N THR A 241 -2.11 -10.94 20.47
CA THR A 241 -1.65 -11.32 21.83
C THR A 241 -2.09 -10.31 22.88
N ASP A 242 -2.14 -10.78 24.13
CA ASP A 242 -2.38 -9.95 25.33
C ASP A 242 -1.08 -9.46 25.99
N ASP A 243 0.06 -9.58 25.29
CA ASP A 243 1.35 -9.16 25.81
C ASP A 243 1.36 -7.68 26.20
N LYS A 244 2.06 -7.34 27.28
CA LYS A 244 2.18 -5.95 27.71
C LYS A 244 2.82 -5.09 26.60
N ILE A 245 2.38 -3.85 26.50
CA ILE A 245 2.91 -2.90 25.49
C ILE A 245 4.43 -2.75 25.62
N GLU A 246 4.95 -2.80 26.85
CA GLU A 246 6.39 -2.74 27.13
C GLU A 246 7.12 -3.96 26.57
N THR A 247 6.52 -5.14 26.67
CA THR A 247 7.07 -6.40 26.11
C THR A 247 7.14 -6.31 24.60
N ILE A 248 6.05 -5.91 23.95
CA ILE A 248 6.00 -5.72 22.50
C ILE A 248 7.01 -4.65 22.05
N ALA A 249 7.13 -3.54 22.79
CA ALA A 249 8.12 -2.50 22.49
C ALA A 249 9.54 -3.08 22.50
N GLY A 250 9.89 -3.87 23.51
CA GLY A 250 11.18 -4.55 23.62
C GLY A 250 11.43 -5.53 22.46
N GLU A 251 10.44 -6.34 22.13
CA GLU A 251 10.52 -7.32 21.02
C GLU A 251 10.80 -6.67 19.67
N VAL A 252 10.18 -5.52 19.41
CA VAL A 252 10.44 -4.76 18.18
C VAL A 252 11.61 -3.76 18.30
N GLY A 253 12.45 -3.88 19.34
CA GLY A 253 13.71 -3.16 19.47
C GLY A 253 13.59 -1.73 19.97
N TYR A 254 12.60 -1.43 20.82
CA TYR A 254 12.47 -0.16 21.54
C TYR A 254 12.73 -0.37 23.02
N ALA A 255 13.86 0.15 23.51
CA ALA A 255 14.17 0.12 24.94
C ALA A 255 13.23 1.03 25.77
N ASN A 256 12.63 2.03 25.14
CA ASN A 256 11.73 2.96 25.80
C ASN A 256 10.29 2.84 25.24
N PRO A 257 9.31 2.38 26.04
CA PRO A 257 7.92 2.20 25.62
C PRO A 257 7.21 3.51 25.23
N PHE A 258 7.63 4.66 25.76
CA PHE A 258 7.05 5.96 25.38
C PHE A 258 7.48 6.36 23.97
N VAL A 259 8.76 6.14 23.62
CA VAL A 259 9.28 6.35 22.26
C VAL A 259 8.58 5.40 21.27
N PHE A 260 8.40 4.14 21.66
CA PHE A 260 7.62 3.18 20.89
C PHE A 260 6.19 3.67 20.64
N SER A 261 5.46 4.02 21.71
CA SER A 261 4.05 4.44 21.60
C SER A 261 3.87 5.69 20.74
N THR A 262 4.79 6.65 20.84
CA THR A 262 4.79 7.86 20.01
C THR A 262 5.07 7.52 18.54
N THR A 263 6.05 6.64 18.30
CA THR A 263 6.39 6.18 16.94
C THR A 263 5.24 5.37 16.35
N PHE A 264 4.68 4.44 17.12
CA PHE A 264 3.56 3.62 16.69
C PHE A 264 2.36 4.48 16.30
N LYS A 265 1.96 5.45 17.15
CA LYS A 265 0.89 6.39 16.82
C LYS A 265 1.16 7.18 15.55
N LYS A 266 2.41 7.61 15.33
CA LYS A 266 2.80 8.34 14.11
C LYS A 266 2.63 7.49 12.84
N TRP A 267 2.94 6.20 12.92
CA TRP A 267 2.98 5.30 11.76
C TRP A 267 1.66 4.59 11.49
N VAL A 268 0.96 4.21 12.56
CA VAL A 268 -0.28 3.42 12.50
C VAL A 268 -1.53 4.28 12.67
N GLY A 269 -1.38 5.49 13.23
CA GLY A 269 -2.48 6.43 13.44
C GLY A 269 -3.09 6.35 14.85
N TRP A 270 -2.88 5.26 15.60
CA TRP A 270 -3.40 5.05 16.96
C TRP A 270 -2.30 4.83 17.97
N ARG A 271 -2.61 5.06 19.25
CA ARG A 271 -1.77 4.54 20.33
C ARG A 271 -1.87 3.00 20.38
N PRO A 272 -0.83 2.30 20.85
CA PRO A 272 -0.84 0.84 20.95
C PRO A 272 -2.05 0.28 21.72
N SER A 273 -2.43 0.89 22.83
CA SER A 273 -3.59 0.50 23.62
C SER A 273 -4.92 0.67 22.88
N GLU A 274 -5.07 1.79 22.15
CA GLU A 274 -6.25 2.07 21.32
C GLU A 274 -6.34 1.09 20.15
N TYR A 275 -5.19 0.74 19.56
CA TYR A 275 -5.13 -0.23 18.47
C TYR A 275 -5.55 -1.62 18.95
N ARG A 276 -5.03 -2.08 20.11
CA ARG A 276 -5.42 -3.36 20.72
C ARG A 276 -6.92 -3.42 20.97
N ALA A 277 -7.50 -2.43 21.66
CA ALA A 277 -8.92 -2.41 22.01
C ALA A 277 -9.87 -2.51 20.79
N ARG A 278 -9.35 -2.31 19.58
CA ARG A 278 -10.15 -2.34 18.33
C ARG A 278 -9.91 -3.58 17.49
N HIS A 279 -8.83 -4.31 17.71
CA HIS A 279 -8.37 -5.39 16.82
C HIS A 279 -7.99 -6.67 17.57
N GLY A 280 -7.97 -6.63 18.93
CA GLY A 280 -7.78 -7.76 19.85
C GLY A 280 -9.06 -8.31 20.42
#